data_fac5a4a90769449de492d636bf983258
#
_entry.id   fac5a4a90769449de492d636bf983258
#
_cell.length_a   1.000
_cell.length_b   1.000
_cell.length_c   1.000
_cell.angle_alpha   90.00
_cell.angle_beta   90.00
_cell.angle_gamma   90.00
#
_symmetry.space_group_name_H-M   'P 1'
#
loop_
_entity.id
_entity.type
_entity.pdbx_description
1 polymer ?
#
loop_
_entity_poly.entity_id
_entity_poly.type
_entity_poly.pdbx_seq_one_letter_code
_entity_poly.pdbx_strand_id
1 'polypeptide(L)'
;MAKIKAVLFDMHGTLVHVENDVTEEEISDYLFNKGYEVSPQQLRAAWAFVAFIDYPKHGYKSWHSFFSRIFWRLKVKVDIETLQAIVKLLESRPYKLYSDAAEAVTKAKQSGFKTATVTTIAYFQFEKAIEPIKKCFDFIITGYEAGCDKTNPRMYRKVLEILKVKPEEAIMIGDNPPIDVTLPKRLGIKSILLNRERSHVNCHQAEAVVNDLNEAVEIIISKFGES
;
A
#
# COMPACT_ATOMS: atom_id res chain seq x y z
N MET A 1 -24.71 -17.02 -1.28
CA MET A 1 -23.34 -16.53 -1.45
C MET A 1 -22.59 -16.75 -0.15
N ALA A 2 -21.26 -16.94 -0.17
CA ALA A 2 -20.50 -17.02 1.09
C ALA A 2 -20.58 -15.67 1.80
N LYS A 3 -20.76 -15.71 3.15
CA LYS A 3 -20.79 -14.54 4.01
C LYS A 3 -19.40 -13.93 4.10
N ILE A 4 -19.27 -12.64 3.91
CA ILE A 4 -17.98 -11.96 4.11
C ILE A 4 -17.65 -11.89 5.60
N LYS A 5 -16.41 -12.26 5.94
CA LYS A 5 -15.87 -12.25 7.31
C LYS A 5 -14.66 -11.32 7.45
N ALA A 6 -14.01 -10.96 6.33
CA ALA A 6 -12.83 -10.12 6.34
C ALA A 6 -12.88 -9.04 5.26
N VAL A 7 -12.45 -7.83 5.63
CA VAL A 7 -12.21 -6.71 4.73
C VAL A 7 -10.71 -6.44 4.67
N LEU A 8 -10.17 -6.52 3.47
CA LEU A 8 -8.76 -6.25 3.17
C LEU A 8 -8.67 -4.86 2.53
N PHE A 9 -7.75 -4.03 2.99
CA PHE A 9 -7.53 -2.69 2.48
C PHE A 9 -6.15 -2.59 1.83
N ASP A 10 -6.07 -1.98 0.66
CA ASP A 10 -4.81 -1.45 0.19
C ASP A 10 -4.38 -0.25 1.03
N MET A 11 -3.13 0.19 0.89
CA MET A 11 -2.57 1.28 1.67
C MET A 11 -2.47 2.58 0.86
N HIS A 12 -1.57 2.64 -0.11
CA HIS A 12 -1.31 3.86 -0.89
C HIS A 12 -2.40 4.09 -1.94
N GLY A 13 -2.92 5.30 -2.02
CA GLY A 13 -4.07 5.60 -2.90
C GLY A 13 -5.42 5.16 -2.31
N THR A 14 -5.39 4.34 -1.27
CA THR A 14 -6.59 3.81 -0.60
C THR A 14 -6.76 4.40 0.80
N LEU A 15 -5.91 4.03 1.73
CA LEU A 15 -5.95 4.53 3.12
C LEU A 15 -5.09 5.77 3.33
N VAL A 16 -3.96 5.84 2.65
CA VAL A 16 -2.98 6.93 2.79
C VAL A 16 -2.54 7.48 1.44
N HIS A 17 -2.09 8.73 1.47
CA HIS A 17 -1.50 9.44 0.33
C HIS A 17 -0.32 10.29 0.79
N VAL A 18 0.45 10.79 -0.17
CA VAL A 18 1.47 11.83 0.04
C VAL A 18 1.04 13.09 -0.69
N GLU A 19 1.02 14.23 0.00
CA GLU A 19 0.83 15.53 -0.65
C GLU A 19 2.14 16.00 -1.28
N ASN A 20 2.12 16.35 -2.57
CA ASN A 20 3.31 16.79 -3.30
C ASN A 20 4.48 15.80 -3.18
N ASP A 21 4.26 14.56 -3.62
CA ASP A 21 5.25 13.50 -3.49
C ASP A 21 6.62 13.91 -4.04
N VAL A 22 7.68 13.39 -3.41
CA VAL A 22 9.04 13.62 -3.87
C VAL A 22 9.28 12.78 -5.12
N THR A 23 9.58 13.46 -6.23
CA THR A 23 9.80 12.78 -7.50
C THR A 23 11.24 12.34 -7.68
N GLU A 24 11.46 11.36 -8.56
CA GLU A 24 12.80 10.93 -8.93
C GLU A 24 13.57 12.05 -9.65
N GLU A 25 12.87 12.94 -10.35
CA GLU A 25 13.43 14.12 -10.97
C GLU A 25 14.00 15.08 -9.91
N GLU A 26 13.23 15.38 -8.86
CA GLU A 26 13.67 16.26 -7.76
C GLU A 26 14.91 15.70 -7.05
N ILE A 27 14.95 14.41 -6.78
CA ILE A 27 16.13 13.77 -6.16
C ILE A 27 17.31 13.75 -7.13
N SER A 28 17.09 13.47 -8.41
CA SER A 28 18.12 13.44 -9.43
C SER A 28 18.77 14.81 -9.62
N ASP A 29 17.97 15.89 -9.68
CA ASP A 29 18.44 17.26 -9.78
C ASP A 29 19.27 17.66 -8.54
N TYR A 30 18.81 17.26 -7.35
CA TYR A 30 19.56 17.48 -6.12
C TYR A 30 20.93 16.77 -6.16
N LEU A 31 20.95 15.49 -6.58
CA LEU A 31 22.17 14.70 -6.73
C LEU A 31 23.12 15.32 -7.75
N PHE A 32 22.61 15.76 -8.90
CA PHE A 32 23.41 16.42 -9.94
C PHE A 32 24.09 17.69 -9.42
N ASN A 33 23.37 18.52 -8.66
CA ASN A 33 23.91 19.72 -8.03
C ASN A 33 25.00 19.42 -6.97
N LYS A 34 25.05 18.17 -6.48
CA LYS A 34 26.09 17.66 -5.57
C LYS A 34 27.23 16.93 -6.29
N GLY A 35 27.20 16.87 -7.63
CA GLY A 35 28.23 16.22 -8.45
C GLY A 35 28.02 14.71 -8.65
N TYR A 36 26.83 14.19 -8.39
CA TYR A 36 26.48 12.79 -8.62
C TYR A 36 25.61 12.65 -9.88
N GLU A 37 26.11 11.89 -10.85
CA GLU A 37 25.39 11.63 -12.11
C GLU A 37 24.45 10.43 -11.95
N VAL A 38 23.21 10.69 -11.54
CA VAL A 38 22.14 9.69 -11.43
C VAL A 38 20.91 10.24 -12.14
N SER A 39 20.50 9.60 -13.23
CA SER A 39 19.29 10.03 -13.95
C SER A 39 18.00 9.60 -13.20
N PRO A 40 16.87 10.32 -13.43
CA PRO A 40 15.58 9.92 -12.87
C PRO A 40 15.19 8.47 -13.20
N GLN A 41 15.49 8.02 -14.44
CA GLN A 41 15.19 6.65 -14.88
C GLN A 41 16.01 5.61 -14.11
N GLN A 42 17.30 5.88 -13.86
CA GLN A 42 18.14 5.01 -13.04
C GLN A 42 17.65 4.94 -11.60
N LEU A 43 17.28 6.09 -11.04
CA LEU A 43 16.75 6.18 -9.69
C LEU A 43 15.42 5.42 -9.57
N ARG A 44 14.49 5.61 -10.50
CA ARG A 44 13.21 4.90 -10.57
C ARG A 44 13.40 3.38 -10.66
N ALA A 45 14.30 2.92 -11.52
CA ALA A 45 14.59 1.49 -11.67
C ALA A 45 15.21 0.90 -10.39
N ALA A 46 16.13 1.62 -9.74
CA ALA A 46 16.73 1.18 -8.49
C ALA A 46 15.73 1.20 -7.34
N TRP A 47 14.89 2.22 -7.25
CA TRP A 47 13.81 2.31 -6.27
C TRP A 47 12.84 1.14 -6.41
N ALA A 48 12.32 0.90 -7.62
CA ALA A 48 11.42 -0.21 -7.89
C ALA A 48 12.04 -1.56 -7.49
N PHE A 49 13.32 -1.77 -7.82
CA PHE A 49 14.01 -3.00 -7.39
C PHE A 49 14.08 -3.10 -5.87
N VAL A 50 14.46 -2.03 -5.18
CA VAL A 50 14.57 -2.04 -3.71
C VAL A 50 13.21 -2.24 -3.07
N ALA A 51 12.16 -1.58 -3.58
CA ALA A 51 10.81 -1.68 -3.03
C ALA A 51 10.17 -3.06 -3.27
N PHE A 52 10.27 -3.61 -4.49
CA PHE A 52 9.50 -4.80 -4.87
C PHE A 52 10.28 -6.11 -4.75
N ILE A 53 11.61 -6.08 -4.85
CA ILE A 53 12.45 -7.29 -4.85
C ILE A 53 13.28 -7.42 -3.58
N ASP A 54 13.86 -6.31 -3.13
CA ASP A 54 14.86 -6.34 -2.05
C ASP A 54 14.22 -6.15 -0.67
N TYR A 55 13.29 -5.20 -0.51
CA TYR A 55 12.56 -4.98 0.74
C TYR A 55 11.84 -6.22 1.26
N PRO A 56 11.13 -7.01 0.44
CA PRO A 56 10.52 -8.25 0.88
C PRO A 56 11.48 -9.25 1.54
N LYS A 57 12.76 -9.15 1.25
CA LYS A 57 13.80 -10.06 1.79
C LYS A 57 14.51 -9.49 3.02
N HIS A 58 14.67 -8.17 3.09
CA HIS A 58 15.56 -7.52 4.07
C HIS A 58 14.83 -6.64 5.10
N GLY A 59 13.62 -6.17 4.82
CA GLY A 59 12.80 -5.46 5.79
C GLY A 59 13.40 -4.13 6.25
N TYR A 60 13.67 -3.19 5.34
CA TYR A 60 14.20 -1.88 5.70
C TYR A 60 13.26 -1.14 6.65
N LYS A 61 13.85 -0.45 7.66
CA LYS A 61 13.12 0.21 8.74
C LYS A 61 13.21 1.74 8.71
N SER A 62 13.87 2.32 7.72
CA SER A 62 14.02 3.76 7.57
C SER A 62 14.34 4.15 6.13
N TRP A 63 14.07 5.40 5.79
CA TRP A 63 14.51 5.98 4.51
C TRP A 63 16.03 5.92 4.33
N HIS A 64 16.78 6.10 5.42
CA HIS A 64 18.24 5.99 5.39
C HIS A 64 18.69 4.60 4.90
N SER A 65 18.19 3.52 5.48
CA SER A 65 18.55 2.17 5.07
C SER A 65 18.05 1.83 3.66
N PHE A 66 16.87 2.33 3.29
CA PHE A 66 16.26 2.14 1.98
C PHE A 66 17.09 2.83 0.88
N PHE A 67 17.45 4.13 1.06
CA PHE A 67 18.26 4.89 0.11
C PHE A 67 19.72 4.44 0.06
N SER A 68 20.30 4.04 1.18
CA SER A 68 21.63 3.41 1.18
C SER A 68 21.66 2.19 0.25
N ARG A 69 20.57 1.43 0.21
CA ARG A 69 20.45 0.27 -0.68
C ARG A 69 20.26 0.67 -2.14
N ILE A 70 19.50 1.74 -2.42
CA ILE A 70 19.36 2.31 -3.76
C ILE A 70 20.73 2.73 -4.30
N PHE A 71 21.50 3.51 -3.54
CA PHE A 71 22.83 3.98 -3.96
C PHE A 71 23.83 2.84 -4.11
N TRP A 72 23.79 1.84 -3.23
CA TRP A 72 24.60 0.63 -3.40
C TRP A 72 24.29 -0.07 -4.73
N ARG A 73 23.01 -0.20 -5.09
CA ARG A 73 22.59 -0.81 -6.35
C ARG A 73 23.04 -0.01 -7.57
N LEU A 74 22.97 1.31 -7.48
CA LEU A 74 23.45 2.22 -8.52
C LEU A 74 24.97 2.29 -8.61
N LYS A 75 25.69 1.70 -7.65
CA LYS A 75 27.16 1.81 -7.49
C LYS A 75 27.65 3.26 -7.32
N VAL A 76 26.83 4.10 -6.75
CA VAL A 76 27.14 5.49 -6.45
C VAL A 76 27.43 5.62 -4.96
N LYS A 77 28.59 6.18 -4.62
CA LYS A 77 28.97 6.46 -3.23
C LYS A 77 28.65 7.92 -2.93
N VAL A 78 27.47 8.16 -2.39
CA VAL A 78 27.08 9.47 -1.88
C VAL A 78 27.67 9.70 -0.49
N ASP A 79 28.01 10.96 -0.17
CA ASP A 79 28.40 11.33 1.19
C ASP A 79 27.18 11.28 2.14
N ILE A 80 27.48 11.28 3.44
CA ILE A 80 26.46 11.15 4.47
C ILE A 80 25.53 12.38 4.52
N GLU A 81 26.03 13.56 4.23
CA GLU A 81 25.25 14.80 4.25
C GLU A 81 24.22 14.80 3.11
N THR A 82 24.64 14.38 1.91
CA THR A 82 23.75 14.21 0.75
C THR A 82 22.65 13.18 1.04
N LEU A 83 23.00 12.02 1.60
CA LEU A 83 22.01 11.01 1.99
C LEU A 83 21.02 11.55 3.04
N GLN A 84 21.52 12.23 4.07
CA GLN A 84 20.66 12.81 5.12
C GLN A 84 19.72 13.89 4.56
N ALA A 85 20.17 14.69 3.61
CA ALA A 85 19.33 15.71 2.98
C ALA A 85 18.18 15.08 2.18
N ILE A 86 18.43 14.00 1.43
CA ILE A 86 17.39 13.24 0.71
C ILE A 86 16.42 12.62 1.70
N VAL A 87 16.91 12.01 2.77
CA VAL A 87 16.04 11.44 3.82
C VAL A 87 15.16 12.52 4.44
N LYS A 88 15.74 13.68 4.79
CA LYS A 88 14.98 14.80 5.34
C LYS A 88 13.93 15.34 4.38
N LEU A 89 14.21 15.36 3.09
CA LEU A 89 13.25 15.75 2.06
C LEU A 89 12.05 14.81 2.05
N LEU A 90 12.29 13.49 2.04
CA LEU A 90 11.23 12.47 2.10
C LEU A 90 10.42 12.54 3.39
N GLU A 91 11.09 12.73 4.53
CA GLU A 91 10.43 12.86 5.84
C GLU A 91 9.62 14.17 5.98
N SER A 92 9.95 15.20 5.19
CA SER A 92 9.18 16.45 5.17
C SER A 92 7.83 16.33 4.45
N ARG A 93 7.65 15.28 3.66
CA ARG A 93 6.42 14.96 2.91
C ARG A 93 5.92 13.57 3.33
N PRO A 94 5.44 13.42 4.57
CA PRO A 94 5.02 12.13 5.09
C PRO A 94 3.69 11.68 4.50
N TYR A 95 3.44 10.38 4.57
CA TYR A 95 2.11 9.84 4.33
C TYR A 95 1.10 10.45 5.30
N LYS A 96 -0.12 10.71 4.80
CA LYS A 96 -1.28 11.15 5.55
C LYS A 96 -2.47 10.24 5.29
N LEU A 97 -3.34 10.07 6.28
CA LEU A 97 -4.61 9.40 6.07
C LEU A 97 -5.51 10.22 5.15
N TYR A 98 -6.24 9.55 4.27
CA TYR A 98 -7.41 10.14 3.66
C TYR A 98 -8.47 10.44 4.73
N SER A 99 -9.26 11.49 4.52
CA SER A 99 -10.25 11.96 5.49
C SER A 99 -11.32 10.92 5.84
N ASP A 100 -11.66 10.03 4.91
CA ASP A 100 -12.64 8.96 5.04
C ASP A 100 -12.06 7.66 5.64
N ALA A 101 -10.73 7.51 5.68
CA ALA A 101 -10.09 6.24 6.03
C ALA A 101 -10.34 5.82 7.49
N ALA A 102 -10.29 6.78 8.42
CA ALA A 102 -10.46 6.47 9.84
C ALA A 102 -11.87 5.99 10.16
N GLU A 103 -12.87 6.65 9.60
CA GLU A 103 -14.28 6.30 9.78
C GLU A 103 -14.58 4.94 9.14
N ALA A 104 -14.20 4.74 7.89
CA ALA A 104 -14.46 3.52 7.13
C ALA A 104 -13.84 2.27 7.79
N VAL A 105 -12.56 2.33 8.17
CA VAL A 105 -11.88 1.20 8.82
C VAL A 105 -12.50 0.89 10.18
N THR A 106 -12.80 1.92 10.97
CA THR A 106 -13.46 1.77 12.29
C THR A 106 -14.83 1.13 12.13
N LYS A 107 -15.63 1.58 11.16
CA LYS A 107 -16.95 1.05 10.88
C LYS A 107 -16.90 -0.41 10.43
N ALA A 108 -15.97 -0.77 9.55
CA ALA A 108 -15.77 -2.16 9.15
C ALA A 108 -15.46 -3.05 10.36
N LYS A 109 -14.56 -2.59 11.24
CA LYS A 109 -14.20 -3.32 12.47
C LYS A 109 -15.37 -3.45 13.44
N GLN A 110 -16.12 -2.38 13.67
CA GLN A 110 -17.30 -2.37 14.57
C GLN A 110 -18.44 -3.23 14.03
N SER A 111 -18.55 -3.40 12.71
CA SER A 111 -19.51 -4.30 12.07
C SER A 111 -19.13 -5.78 12.16
N GLY A 112 -18.07 -6.13 12.92
CA GLY A 112 -17.69 -7.52 13.19
C GLY A 112 -16.76 -8.13 12.14
N PHE A 113 -16.35 -7.40 11.13
CA PHE A 113 -15.38 -7.92 10.16
C PHE A 113 -13.97 -7.99 10.75
N LYS A 114 -13.23 -9.01 10.37
CA LYS A 114 -11.77 -9.00 10.48
C LYS A 114 -11.23 -8.01 9.46
N THR A 115 -10.23 -7.24 9.85
CA THR A 115 -9.67 -6.18 9.02
C THR A 115 -8.16 -6.34 8.88
N ALA A 116 -7.66 -6.22 7.68
CA ALA A 116 -6.21 -6.23 7.44
C ALA A 116 -5.83 -5.27 6.31
N THR A 117 -4.58 -4.85 6.30
CA THR A 117 -4.02 -4.18 5.12
C THR A 117 -3.21 -5.16 4.29
N VAL A 118 -3.15 -4.92 2.96
CA VAL A 118 -2.33 -5.68 2.02
C VAL A 118 -1.56 -4.69 1.15
N THR A 119 -0.27 -4.51 1.40
CA THR A 119 0.52 -3.49 0.73
C THR A 119 1.95 -3.92 0.42
N THR A 120 2.53 -3.38 -0.65
CA THR A 120 3.95 -3.53 -0.96
C THR A 120 4.82 -2.51 -0.22
N ILE A 121 4.23 -1.36 0.21
CA ILE A 121 4.99 -0.28 0.84
C ILE A 121 5.60 -0.76 2.16
N ALA A 122 6.81 -0.26 2.45
CA ALA A 122 7.49 -0.56 3.69
C ALA A 122 6.79 0.10 4.90
N TYR A 123 6.65 -0.65 5.98
CA TYR A 123 5.89 -0.25 7.17
C TYR A 123 6.32 1.11 7.72
N PHE A 124 7.62 1.39 7.77
CA PHE A 124 8.16 2.65 8.29
C PHE A 124 7.69 3.89 7.53
N GLN A 125 7.26 3.74 6.27
CA GLN A 125 6.82 4.87 5.45
C GLN A 125 5.46 5.41 5.89
N PHE A 126 4.54 4.54 6.29
CA PHE A 126 3.17 4.90 6.64
C PHE A 126 2.80 4.70 8.12
N GLU A 127 3.71 4.15 8.93
CA GLU A 127 3.47 3.82 10.34
C GLU A 127 2.83 4.98 11.13
N LYS A 128 3.39 6.18 10.99
CA LYS A 128 2.87 7.37 11.70
C LYS A 128 1.49 7.78 11.21
N ALA A 129 1.22 7.63 9.91
CA ALA A 129 -0.06 8.01 9.33
C ALA A 129 -1.20 7.13 9.85
N ILE A 130 -0.98 5.84 10.01
CA ILE A 130 -2.03 4.90 10.43
C ILE A 130 -2.15 4.75 11.95
N GLU A 131 -1.30 5.37 12.75
CA GLU A 131 -1.32 5.22 14.22
C GLU A 131 -2.71 5.42 14.83
N PRO A 132 -3.54 6.39 14.39
CA PRO A 132 -4.90 6.58 14.91
C PRO A 132 -5.83 5.38 14.69
N ILE A 133 -5.62 4.59 13.64
CA ILE A 133 -6.49 3.48 13.24
C ILE A 133 -5.79 2.11 13.32
N LYS A 134 -4.54 2.06 13.73
CA LYS A 134 -3.72 0.85 13.79
C LYS A 134 -4.41 -0.27 14.58
N LYS A 135 -5.04 0.05 15.70
CA LYS A 135 -5.78 -0.89 16.55
C LYS A 135 -7.03 -1.49 15.89
N CYS A 136 -7.51 -0.89 14.81
CA CYS A 136 -8.65 -1.43 14.07
C CYS A 136 -8.25 -2.56 13.14
N PHE A 137 -6.96 -2.78 12.86
CA PHE A 137 -6.48 -3.89 12.05
C PHE A 137 -6.12 -5.11 12.89
N ASP A 138 -6.62 -6.29 12.48
CA ASP A 138 -6.19 -7.57 13.02
C ASP A 138 -4.79 -7.93 12.52
N PHE A 139 -4.44 -7.48 11.31
CA PHE A 139 -3.11 -7.66 10.75
C PHE A 139 -2.75 -6.59 9.71
N ILE A 140 -1.46 -6.26 9.65
CA ILE A 140 -0.88 -5.39 8.63
C ILE A 140 0.16 -6.21 7.89
N ILE A 141 -0.10 -6.57 6.62
CA ILE A 141 0.85 -7.32 5.82
C ILE A 141 1.52 -6.40 4.81
N THR A 142 2.84 -6.33 4.89
CA THR A 142 3.69 -5.62 3.92
C THR A 142 4.47 -6.60 3.06
N GLY A 143 5.24 -6.10 2.11
CA GLY A 143 6.13 -6.94 1.31
C GLY A 143 7.06 -7.80 2.15
N TYR A 144 7.55 -7.27 3.27
CA TYR A 144 8.48 -7.98 4.16
C TYR A 144 7.80 -9.13 4.90
N GLU A 145 6.64 -8.91 5.54
CA GLU A 145 5.89 -9.97 6.20
C GLU A 145 5.47 -11.06 5.21
N ALA A 146 5.15 -10.68 3.96
CA ALA A 146 4.77 -11.64 2.93
C ALA A 146 5.96 -12.38 2.31
N GLY A 147 7.14 -11.77 2.32
CA GLY A 147 8.33 -12.23 1.59
C GLY A 147 8.20 -12.07 0.07
N CYS A 148 7.29 -11.21 -0.40
CA CYS A 148 7.03 -10.93 -1.80
C CYS A 148 6.23 -9.61 -1.94
N ASP A 149 6.21 -9.06 -3.14
CA ASP A 149 5.35 -7.93 -3.46
C ASP A 149 3.88 -8.34 -3.69
N LYS A 150 2.99 -7.36 -3.80
CA LYS A 150 1.54 -7.55 -3.92
C LYS A 150 1.09 -8.14 -5.26
N THR A 151 1.95 -8.17 -6.28
CA THR A 151 1.66 -8.85 -7.55
C THR A 151 1.71 -10.37 -7.42
N ASN A 152 2.29 -10.87 -6.32
CA ASN A 152 2.38 -12.29 -6.05
C ASN A 152 1.16 -12.78 -5.25
N PRO A 153 0.41 -13.77 -5.75
CA PRO A 153 -0.74 -14.36 -5.05
C PRO A 153 -0.46 -14.85 -3.62
N ARG A 154 0.82 -15.12 -3.30
CA ARG A 154 1.26 -15.59 -1.98
C ARG A 154 0.92 -14.57 -0.87
N MET A 155 1.00 -13.27 -1.15
CA MET A 155 0.67 -12.23 -0.17
C MET A 155 -0.79 -12.34 0.27
N TYR A 156 -1.71 -12.48 -0.68
CA TYR A 156 -3.14 -12.65 -0.39
C TYR A 156 -3.43 -13.95 0.36
N ARG A 157 -2.84 -15.07 -0.07
CA ARG A 157 -3.01 -16.35 0.65
C ARG A 157 -2.53 -16.27 2.09
N LYS A 158 -1.39 -15.60 2.32
CA LYS A 158 -0.83 -15.44 3.66
C LYS A 158 -1.72 -14.62 4.59
N VAL A 159 -2.28 -13.51 4.13
CA VAL A 159 -3.21 -12.72 4.97
C VAL A 159 -4.50 -13.48 5.26
N LEU A 160 -5.05 -14.23 4.29
CA LEU A 160 -6.23 -15.07 4.52
C LEU A 160 -5.96 -16.18 5.56
N GLU A 161 -4.79 -16.81 5.49
CA GLU A 161 -4.34 -17.80 6.48
C GLU A 161 -4.24 -17.21 7.88
N ILE A 162 -3.60 -16.04 8.02
CA ILE A 162 -3.46 -15.33 9.31
C ILE A 162 -4.85 -14.97 9.87
N LEU A 163 -5.73 -14.45 9.02
CA LEU A 163 -7.09 -14.10 9.43
C LEU A 163 -8.00 -15.33 9.61
N LYS A 164 -7.56 -16.52 9.21
CA LYS A 164 -8.35 -17.77 9.25
C LYS A 164 -9.69 -17.62 8.53
N VAL A 165 -9.65 -17.11 7.30
CA VAL A 165 -10.80 -16.96 6.42
C VAL A 165 -10.51 -17.59 5.07
N LYS A 166 -11.57 -18.07 4.39
CA LYS A 166 -11.47 -18.57 3.03
C LYS A 166 -11.48 -17.39 2.03
N PRO A 167 -10.96 -17.57 0.81
CA PRO A 167 -11.00 -16.52 -0.20
C PRO A 167 -12.38 -15.92 -0.44
N GLU A 168 -13.41 -16.76 -0.56
CA GLU A 168 -14.79 -16.35 -0.79
C GLU A 168 -15.45 -15.64 0.41
N GLU A 169 -14.79 -15.65 1.57
CA GLU A 169 -15.20 -14.95 2.79
C GLU A 169 -14.49 -13.59 2.96
N ALA A 170 -13.66 -13.19 2.00
CA ALA A 170 -12.91 -11.94 2.04
C ALA A 170 -13.30 -11.01 0.88
N ILE A 171 -13.18 -9.72 1.14
CA ILE A 171 -13.34 -8.67 0.14
C ILE A 171 -12.18 -7.70 0.21
N MET A 172 -11.60 -7.34 -0.94
CA MET A 172 -10.51 -6.39 -1.09
C MET A 172 -11.04 -5.02 -1.50
N ILE A 173 -10.56 -3.94 -0.89
CA ILE A 173 -10.78 -2.57 -1.30
C ILE A 173 -9.43 -1.97 -1.69
N GLY A 174 -9.31 -1.46 -2.90
CA GLY A 174 -8.10 -0.81 -3.38
C GLY A 174 -8.32 -0.03 -4.66
N ASP A 175 -7.31 0.75 -5.06
CA ASP A 175 -7.39 1.69 -6.17
C ASP A 175 -6.74 1.17 -7.47
N ASN A 176 -6.00 0.06 -7.41
CA ASN A 176 -5.27 -0.49 -8.54
C ASN A 176 -5.97 -1.72 -9.16
N PRO A 177 -6.66 -1.60 -10.31
CA PRO A 177 -7.45 -2.69 -10.89
C PRO A 177 -6.70 -4.01 -11.10
N PRO A 178 -5.47 -4.06 -11.65
CA PRO A 178 -4.70 -5.30 -11.80
C PRO A 178 -4.46 -6.05 -10.49
N ILE A 179 -4.06 -5.36 -9.43
CA ILE A 179 -3.60 -5.99 -8.19
C ILE A 179 -4.65 -6.00 -7.08
N ASP A 180 -5.65 -5.11 -7.11
CA ASP A 180 -6.70 -5.04 -6.08
C ASP A 180 -8.03 -5.63 -6.52
N VAL A 181 -8.20 -5.86 -7.82
CA VAL A 181 -9.43 -6.45 -8.37
C VAL A 181 -9.13 -7.74 -9.13
N THR A 182 -8.32 -7.67 -10.19
CA THR A 182 -8.11 -8.83 -11.08
C THR A 182 -7.41 -9.99 -10.36
N LEU A 183 -6.34 -9.69 -9.62
CA LEU A 183 -5.60 -10.74 -8.90
C LEU A 183 -6.41 -11.34 -7.73
N PRO A 184 -7.05 -10.57 -6.83
CA PRO A 184 -7.96 -11.10 -5.83
C PRO A 184 -9.07 -11.98 -6.42
N LYS A 185 -9.71 -11.53 -7.49
CA LYS A 185 -10.77 -12.31 -8.16
C LYS A 185 -10.29 -13.67 -8.64
N ARG A 186 -9.08 -13.77 -9.21
CA ARG A 186 -8.47 -15.06 -9.61
C ARG A 186 -8.25 -16.01 -8.43
N LEU A 187 -8.18 -15.47 -7.21
CA LEU A 187 -8.03 -16.22 -5.97
C LEU A 187 -9.37 -16.53 -5.30
N GLY A 188 -10.49 -16.05 -5.85
CA GLY A 188 -11.81 -16.19 -5.27
C GLY A 188 -12.18 -15.13 -4.23
N ILE A 189 -11.35 -14.08 -4.09
CA ILE A 189 -11.60 -12.93 -3.21
C ILE A 189 -12.45 -11.92 -3.97
N LYS A 190 -13.52 -11.41 -3.35
CA LYS A 190 -14.32 -10.30 -3.90
C LYS A 190 -13.52 -8.99 -3.84
N SER A 191 -13.91 -8.02 -4.65
CA SER A 191 -13.22 -6.72 -4.67
C SER A 191 -14.16 -5.57 -4.91
N ILE A 192 -13.88 -4.43 -4.29
CA ILE A 192 -14.45 -3.12 -4.61
C ILE A 192 -13.29 -2.24 -5.09
N LEU A 193 -13.45 -1.63 -6.26
CA LEU A 193 -12.50 -0.68 -6.80
C LEU A 193 -12.78 0.71 -6.24
N LEU A 194 -11.79 1.30 -5.59
CA LEU A 194 -11.82 2.68 -5.15
C LEU A 194 -11.29 3.58 -6.27
N ASN A 195 -12.11 4.51 -6.76
CA ASN A 195 -11.81 5.42 -7.86
C ASN A 195 -11.89 6.89 -7.40
N ARG A 196 -10.98 7.30 -6.52
CA ARG A 196 -10.95 8.64 -5.90
C ARG A 196 -10.87 9.76 -6.93
N GLU A 197 -10.12 9.56 -8.00
CA GLU A 197 -9.92 10.54 -9.05
C GLU A 197 -11.09 10.65 -10.04
N ARG A 198 -12.14 9.80 -9.85
CA ARG A 198 -13.29 9.73 -10.77
C ARG A 198 -12.90 9.57 -12.24
N SER A 199 -11.73 8.98 -12.49
CA SER A 199 -11.33 8.53 -13.80
C SER A 199 -12.33 7.44 -14.22
N HIS A 200 -12.89 7.52 -15.43
CA HIS A 200 -13.94 6.59 -15.90
C HIS A 200 -13.39 5.19 -16.12
N VAL A 201 -13.08 4.51 -15.03
CA VAL A 201 -12.62 3.12 -15.05
C VAL A 201 -13.83 2.20 -14.98
N ASN A 202 -14.17 1.60 -16.09
CA ASN A 202 -15.17 0.54 -16.14
C ASN A 202 -14.51 -0.77 -15.72
N CYS A 203 -14.68 -1.19 -14.48
CA CYS A 203 -14.10 -2.43 -13.95
C CYS A 203 -15.18 -3.46 -13.67
N HIS A 204 -15.63 -4.17 -14.71
CA HIS A 204 -16.67 -5.22 -14.60
C HIS A 204 -16.28 -6.40 -13.70
N GLN A 205 -15.04 -6.46 -13.24
CA GLN A 205 -14.57 -7.54 -12.37
C GLN A 205 -14.79 -7.25 -10.89
N ALA A 206 -14.97 -5.97 -10.51
CA ALA A 206 -15.27 -5.56 -9.16
C ALA A 206 -16.77 -5.74 -8.83
N GLU A 207 -17.10 -5.97 -7.57
CA GLU A 207 -18.48 -6.01 -7.07
C GLU A 207 -19.15 -4.61 -7.11
N ALA A 208 -18.30 -3.57 -7.01
CA ALA A 208 -18.66 -2.16 -7.16
C ALA A 208 -17.43 -1.31 -7.50
N VAL A 209 -17.66 -0.14 -8.10
CA VAL A 209 -16.69 0.94 -8.25
C VAL A 209 -17.22 2.13 -7.46
N VAL A 210 -16.45 2.63 -6.52
CA VAL A 210 -16.86 3.68 -5.58
C VAL A 210 -15.84 4.81 -5.55
N ASN A 211 -16.22 5.98 -5.02
CA ASN A 211 -15.32 7.15 -4.99
C ASN A 211 -14.70 7.40 -3.61
N ASP A 212 -15.25 6.81 -2.57
CA ASP A 212 -14.73 6.91 -1.20
C ASP A 212 -14.87 5.60 -0.42
N LEU A 213 -14.17 5.50 0.70
CA LEU A 213 -14.12 4.29 1.52
C LEU A 213 -15.41 4.07 2.31
N ASN A 214 -16.13 5.13 2.68
CA ASN A 214 -17.38 4.98 3.42
C ASN A 214 -18.42 4.29 2.55
N GLU A 215 -18.54 4.69 1.27
CA GLU A 215 -19.38 4.02 0.28
C GLU A 215 -19.02 2.53 0.12
N ALA A 216 -17.71 2.23 0.04
CA ALA A 216 -17.24 0.84 -0.04
C ALA A 216 -17.70 0.00 1.15
N VAL A 217 -17.51 0.52 2.38
CA VAL A 217 -17.87 -0.18 3.61
C VAL A 217 -19.39 -0.32 3.76
N GLU A 218 -20.17 0.70 3.39
CA GLU A 218 -21.63 0.62 3.37
C GLU A 218 -22.14 -0.50 2.44
N ILE A 219 -21.58 -0.61 1.25
CA ILE A 219 -21.91 -1.70 0.32
C ILE A 219 -21.59 -3.06 0.94
N ILE A 220 -20.44 -3.18 1.63
CA ILE A 220 -20.05 -4.42 2.29
C ILE A 220 -21.05 -4.80 3.38
N ILE A 221 -21.39 -3.84 4.24
CA ILE A 221 -22.33 -4.07 5.36
C ILE A 221 -23.71 -4.44 4.83
N SER A 222 -24.22 -3.69 3.85
CA SER A 222 -25.58 -3.90 3.34
C SER A 222 -25.74 -5.20 2.53
N LYS A 223 -24.73 -5.57 1.73
CA LYS A 223 -24.83 -6.76 0.84
C LYS A 223 -24.28 -8.03 1.47
N PHE A 224 -23.36 -7.93 2.41
CA PHE A 224 -22.58 -9.07 2.91
C PHE A 224 -22.46 -9.10 4.44
N GLY A 225 -22.99 -8.10 5.15
CA GLY A 225 -23.04 -8.06 6.62
C GLY A 225 -24.01 -9.07 7.23
N GLU A 226 -24.09 -9.08 8.57
CA GLU A 226 -25.07 -9.91 9.28
C GLU A 226 -26.47 -9.34 9.09
N SER A 227 -27.38 -10.21 8.62
CA SER A 227 -28.82 -10.06 8.85
C SER A 227 -29.14 -10.62 10.21
#